data_094fdd1faa2ef1dee305180cdaf65773
#
_entry.id   094fdd1faa2ef1dee305180cdaf65773
#
_cell.length_a   1.000
_cell.length_b   1.000
_cell.length_c   1.000
_cell.angle_alpha   90.00
_cell.angle_beta   90.00
_cell.angle_gamma   90.00
#
_symmetry.space_group_name_H-M   'P 1'
#
loop_
_entity.id
_entity.type
_entity.pdbx_description
1 polymer ?
#
loop_
_entity_poly.entity_id
_entity_poly.type
_entity_poly.pdbx_seq_one_letter_code
_entity_poly.pdbx_strand_id
1 'polypeptide(L)'
;MICVCHRCTFLGALKVGTTKARGEAHAVGAPPAARDAALPDTPAALATEAFLAAVSNVTMIRHCIRTYRFGRLLAEKAGAKPDLEVLYVASLLHDLGLETLFDGPEDFEQLGARAAKRFLSDEGHWHLADPVAAAIEIHTQLETANDPRPEVAYLAIGALCDVTGARLDQFAPRVIQEIVAEYPREGTKDLIVALIARQIAIKPQSNIARIASRVDVAAAVRNAPFAG
;
A
#
# COMPACT_ATOMS: atom_id res chain seq x y z
N MET A 1 18.23 -39.58 -20.21
CA MET A 1 17.18 -38.56 -20.34
C MET A 1 16.94 -38.04 -18.92
N ILE A 2 17.69 -37.00 -18.55
CA ILE A 2 17.75 -36.47 -17.17
C ILE A 2 16.91 -35.21 -17.14
N CYS A 3 15.80 -35.25 -16.39
CA CYS A 3 14.89 -34.13 -16.20
C CYS A 3 15.47 -33.21 -15.11
N VAL A 4 16.01 -32.05 -15.49
CA VAL A 4 16.50 -31.04 -14.55
C VAL A 4 15.35 -30.13 -14.15
N CYS A 5 14.85 -30.34 -12.94
CA CYS A 5 13.84 -29.50 -12.32
C CYS A 5 14.51 -28.23 -11.77
N HIS A 6 14.35 -27.09 -12.46
CA HIS A 6 14.80 -25.79 -11.94
C HIS A 6 13.79 -25.25 -10.93
N ARG A 7 14.00 -25.60 -9.66
CA ARG A 7 13.46 -24.83 -8.54
C ARG A 7 14.33 -23.57 -8.36
N CYS A 8 13.92 -22.48 -8.96
CA CYS A 8 14.45 -21.15 -8.61
C CYS A 8 13.88 -20.74 -7.25
N THR A 9 14.63 -21.01 -6.20
CA THR A 9 14.43 -20.45 -4.87
C THR A 9 14.94 -19.01 -4.85
N PHE A 10 14.06 -18.04 -4.95
CA PHE A 10 14.40 -16.61 -4.94
C PHE A 10 14.60 -16.03 -3.53
N LEU A 11 14.47 -16.82 -2.49
CA LEU A 11 14.61 -16.43 -1.07
C LEU A 11 15.92 -16.89 -0.40
N GLY A 12 16.91 -17.35 -1.17
CA GLY A 12 18.15 -17.89 -0.62
C GLY A 12 19.24 -16.90 -0.23
N ALA A 13 19.04 -15.58 -0.33
CA ALA A 13 20.12 -14.59 -0.21
C ALA A 13 20.00 -13.58 0.95
N LEU A 14 19.03 -13.70 1.84
CA LEU A 14 18.94 -12.85 3.04
C LEU A 14 19.13 -13.67 4.33
N LYS A 15 20.20 -14.48 4.42
CA LYS A 15 20.71 -14.91 5.71
C LYS A 15 21.56 -13.77 6.29
N VAL A 16 20.95 -12.97 7.15
CA VAL A 16 21.68 -12.04 8.02
C VAL A 16 22.52 -12.86 8.97
N GLY A 17 23.84 -12.86 8.76
CA GLY A 17 24.80 -13.50 9.62
C GLY A 17 24.80 -12.86 11.00
N THR A 18 24.49 -13.62 12.03
CA THR A 18 24.64 -13.22 13.44
C THR A 18 26.12 -13.21 13.80
N THR A 19 26.80 -12.09 13.61
CA THR A 19 28.08 -11.81 14.25
C THR A 19 27.82 -11.29 15.66
N LYS A 20 28.22 -12.07 16.64
CA LYS A 20 28.19 -11.78 18.06
C LYS A 20 29.24 -10.72 18.38
N ALA A 21 28.88 -9.45 18.37
CA ALA A 21 29.70 -8.36 18.90
C ALA A 21 29.36 -8.16 20.37
N ARG A 22 30.43 -8.17 21.23
CA ARG A 22 30.35 -7.88 22.67
C ARG A 22 30.22 -6.38 22.89
N GLY A 23 29.25 -6.02 23.72
CA GLY A 23 29.31 -4.99 24.76
C GLY A 23 29.57 -3.55 24.34
N GLU A 24 28.48 -2.79 24.15
CA GLU A 24 28.43 -1.39 24.58
C GLU A 24 27.01 -1.14 25.10
N ALA A 25 26.92 -0.60 26.32
CA ALA A 25 25.66 -0.27 26.96
C ALA A 25 24.99 0.90 26.20
N HIS A 26 23.99 0.60 25.40
CA HIS A 26 23.18 1.62 24.72
C HIS A 26 22.09 2.10 25.65
N ALA A 27 21.94 3.41 25.67
CA ALA A 27 20.91 4.16 26.37
C ALA A 27 19.53 3.48 26.21
N VAL A 28 18.80 3.39 27.31
CA VAL A 28 17.41 2.94 27.37
C VAL A 28 16.61 3.81 26.42
N GLY A 29 16.38 3.31 25.20
CA GLY A 29 15.51 3.95 24.24
C GLY A 29 14.10 4.03 24.82
N ALA A 30 13.39 5.13 24.52
CA ALA A 30 11.98 5.27 24.87
C ALA A 30 11.23 3.98 24.44
N PRO A 31 10.23 3.52 25.23
CA PRO A 31 9.45 2.34 24.86
C PRO A 31 8.87 2.55 23.45
N PRO A 32 8.79 1.51 22.63
CA PRO A 32 8.19 1.63 21.30
C PRO A 32 6.80 2.25 21.47
N ALA A 33 6.49 3.24 20.63
CA ALA A 33 5.17 3.86 20.64
C ALA A 33 4.11 2.76 20.57
N ALA A 34 3.05 2.88 21.37
CA ALA A 34 1.97 1.90 21.38
C ALA A 34 1.41 1.79 19.96
N ARG A 35 1.23 0.54 19.49
CA ARG A 35 0.65 0.27 18.17
C ARG A 35 -0.72 0.95 18.06
N ASP A 36 -1.02 1.57 16.91
CA ASP A 36 -2.34 2.12 16.61
C ASP A 36 -3.41 1.03 16.74
N ALA A 37 -4.29 1.17 17.72
CA ALA A 37 -5.38 0.22 17.98
C ALA A 37 -6.43 0.16 16.83
N ALA A 38 -6.35 1.09 15.88
CA ALA A 38 -7.22 1.07 14.70
C ALA A 38 -6.69 0.14 13.60
N LEU A 39 -5.46 -0.37 13.70
CA LEU A 39 -4.85 -1.28 12.73
C LEU A 39 -5.07 -2.73 13.14
N PRO A 40 -5.37 -3.64 12.20
CA PRO A 40 -5.39 -5.08 12.47
C PRO A 40 -4.04 -5.58 13.00
N ASP A 41 -4.06 -6.50 13.96
CA ASP A 41 -2.88 -7.11 14.59
C ASP A 41 -2.76 -8.62 14.31
N THR A 42 -3.39 -9.07 13.25
CA THR A 42 -3.35 -10.47 12.82
C THR A 42 -1.95 -10.87 12.34
N PRO A 43 -1.63 -12.17 12.33
CA PRO A 43 -0.35 -12.65 11.78
C PRO A 43 -0.08 -12.16 10.36
N ALA A 44 -1.11 -12.12 9.49
CA ALA A 44 -0.97 -11.64 8.12
C ALA A 44 -0.70 -10.13 8.08
N ALA A 45 -1.38 -9.34 8.90
CA ALA A 45 -1.15 -7.89 9.00
C ALA A 45 0.29 -7.59 9.42
N LEU A 46 0.77 -8.25 10.48
CA LEU A 46 2.14 -8.06 11.00
C LEU A 46 3.21 -8.53 10.01
N ALA A 47 3.00 -9.67 9.34
CA ALA A 47 3.90 -10.14 8.29
C ALA A 47 3.95 -9.17 7.11
N THR A 48 2.80 -8.60 6.73
CA THR A 48 2.70 -7.61 5.64
C THR A 48 3.41 -6.30 5.99
N GLU A 49 3.28 -5.81 7.22
CA GLU A 49 4.03 -4.63 7.69
C GLU A 49 5.54 -4.85 7.63
N ALA A 50 6.01 -6.01 8.12
CA ALA A 50 7.43 -6.36 8.07
C ALA A 50 7.94 -6.47 6.62
N PHE A 51 7.17 -7.09 5.74
CA PHE A 51 7.50 -7.20 4.32
C PHE A 51 7.58 -5.82 3.66
N LEU A 52 6.56 -4.97 3.84
CA LEU A 52 6.54 -3.63 3.26
C LEU A 52 7.70 -2.77 3.78
N ALA A 53 8.04 -2.87 5.07
CA ALA A 53 9.18 -2.17 5.66
C ALA A 53 10.52 -2.60 5.05
N ALA A 54 10.62 -3.84 4.55
CA ALA A 54 11.84 -4.35 3.91
C ALA A 54 12.00 -3.92 2.44
N VAL A 55 10.90 -3.57 1.74
CA VAL A 55 10.92 -3.33 0.30
C VAL A 55 10.52 -1.91 -0.10
N SER A 56 10.03 -1.09 0.81
CA SER A 56 9.52 0.24 0.54
C SER A 56 10.08 1.30 1.51
N ASN A 57 9.93 2.57 1.16
CA ASN A 57 10.36 3.68 2.00
C ASN A 57 9.25 4.13 2.97
N VAL A 58 9.65 4.84 4.03
CA VAL A 58 8.73 5.28 5.10
C VAL A 58 7.59 6.17 4.60
N THR A 59 7.81 6.99 3.58
CA THR A 59 6.77 7.86 3.00
C THR A 59 5.67 7.04 2.32
N MET A 60 6.05 6.01 1.56
CA MET A 60 5.10 5.08 0.95
C MET A 60 4.37 4.25 2.01
N ILE A 61 5.07 3.72 3.02
CA ILE A 61 4.45 2.99 4.13
C ILE A 61 3.38 3.83 4.81
N ARG A 62 3.68 5.11 5.12
CA ARG A 62 2.71 6.04 5.71
C ARG A 62 1.52 6.31 4.78
N HIS A 63 1.74 6.43 3.47
CA HIS A 63 0.67 6.53 2.48
C HIS A 63 -0.26 5.31 2.55
N CYS A 64 0.29 4.12 2.52
CA CYS A 64 -0.46 2.87 2.59
C CYS A 64 -1.31 2.76 3.88
N ILE A 65 -0.76 3.15 5.03
CA ILE A 65 -1.50 3.14 6.29
C ILE A 65 -2.63 4.19 6.28
N ARG A 66 -2.38 5.41 5.78
CA ARG A 66 -3.42 6.44 5.65
C ARG A 66 -4.51 6.02 4.67
N THR A 67 -4.16 5.34 3.58
CA THR A 67 -5.12 4.72 2.64
C THR A 67 -6.11 3.83 3.39
N TYR A 68 -5.63 2.93 4.23
CA TYR A 68 -6.49 2.11 5.08
C TYR A 68 -7.34 2.93 6.03
N ARG A 69 -6.73 3.88 6.76
CA ARG A 69 -7.42 4.71 7.76
C ARG A 69 -8.58 5.50 7.15
N PHE A 70 -8.36 6.16 6.02
CA PHE A 70 -9.41 6.89 5.30
C PHE A 70 -10.45 5.94 4.70
N GLY A 71 -10.02 4.85 4.06
CA GLY A 71 -10.93 3.86 3.47
C GLY A 71 -11.87 3.26 4.51
N ARG A 72 -11.34 2.79 5.64
CA ARG A 72 -12.11 2.23 6.75
C ARG A 72 -13.15 3.23 7.28
N LEU A 73 -12.73 4.46 7.58
CA LEU A 73 -13.64 5.48 8.13
C LEU A 73 -14.74 5.90 7.14
N LEU A 74 -14.43 5.95 5.84
CA LEU A 74 -15.42 6.21 4.79
C LEU A 74 -16.40 5.05 4.64
N ALA A 75 -15.92 3.80 4.76
CA ALA A 75 -16.78 2.62 4.78
C ALA A 75 -17.73 2.64 5.98
N GLU A 76 -17.22 2.90 7.17
CA GLU A 76 -18.01 3.00 8.39
C GLU A 76 -19.10 4.07 8.26
N LYS A 77 -18.75 5.26 7.76
CA LYS A 77 -19.69 6.35 7.54
C LYS A 77 -20.80 6.01 6.53
N ALA A 78 -20.48 5.20 5.52
CA ALA A 78 -21.43 4.73 4.53
C ALA A 78 -22.24 3.51 4.99
N GLY A 79 -21.99 2.97 6.18
CA GLY A 79 -22.61 1.74 6.67
C GLY A 79 -22.12 0.47 5.97
N ALA A 80 -21.04 0.55 5.19
CA ALA A 80 -20.42 -0.60 4.55
C ALA A 80 -19.60 -1.41 5.56
N LYS A 81 -19.46 -2.71 5.29
CA LYS A 81 -18.77 -3.65 6.19
C LYS A 81 -17.68 -4.41 5.42
N PRO A 82 -16.55 -3.76 5.10
CA PRO A 82 -15.43 -4.47 4.49
C PRO A 82 -14.85 -5.52 5.45
N ASP A 83 -14.26 -6.55 4.89
CA ASP A 83 -13.30 -7.34 5.63
C ASP A 83 -12.08 -6.46 5.94
N LEU A 84 -11.90 -6.13 7.23
CA LEU A 84 -10.89 -5.17 7.66
C LEU A 84 -9.47 -5.72 7.50
N GLU A 85 -9.28 -7.03 7.57
CA GLU A 85 -7.98 -7.63 7.33
C GLU A 85 -7.62 -7.58 5.85
N VAL A 86 -8.55 -7.94 4.96
CA VAL A 86 -8.37 -7.80 3.51
C VAL A 86 -8.11 -6.35 3.13
N LEU A 87 -8.93 -5.41 3.63
CA LEU A 87 -8.76 -3.98 3.35
C LEU A 87 -7.39 -3.47 3.81
N TYR A 88 -6.93 -3.88 5.00
CA TYR A 88 -5.64 -3.45 5.55
C TYR A 88 -4.47 -4.00 4.74
N VAL A 89 -4.44 -5.32 4.55
CA VAL A 89 -3.37 -5.98 3.79
C VAL A 89 -3.33 -5.48 2.35
N ALA A 90 -4.48 -5.31 1.71
CA ALA A 90 -4.56 -4.72 0.38
C ALA A 90 -4.05 -3.27 0.37
N SER A 91 -4.40 -2.46 1.38
CA SER A 91 -3.91 -1.08 1.49
C SER A 91 -2.39 -1.01 1.67
N LEU A 92 -1.80 -1.94 2.42
CA LEU A 92 -0.34 -1.99 2.56
C LEU A 92 0.38 -2.38 1.26
N LEU A 93 -0.24 -3.20 0.42
CA LEU A 93 0.41 -3.80 -0.75
C LEU A 93 -0.03 -3.19 -2.10
N HIS A 94 -0.99 -2.24 -2.14
CA HIS A 94 -1.60 -1.79 -3.39
C HIS A 94 -0.61 -1.15 -4.38
N ASP A 95 0.42 -0.51 -3.86
CA ASP A 95 1.44 0.19 -4.65
C ASP A 95 2.75 -0.58 -4.81
N LEU A 96 2.79 -1.89 -4.47
CA LEU A 96 4.00 -2.71 -4.64
C LEU A 96 4.55 -2.68 -6.07
N GLY A 97 3.71 -2.61 -7.08
CA GLY A 97 4.14 -2.55 -8.47
C GLY A 97 4.81 -1.24 -8.87
N LEU A 98 4.78 -0.21 -8.01
CA LEU A 98 5.55 1.03 -8.17
C LEU A 98 6.99 0.89 -7.67
N GLU A 99 7.26 -0.10 -6.80
CA GLU A 99 8.60 -0.39 -6.32
C GLU A 99 9.44 -1.07 -7.40
N THR A 100 10.69 -0.64 -7.55
CA THR A 100 11.59 -1.14 -8.61
C THR A 100 11.77 -2.66 -8.56
N LEU A 101 11.70 -3.26 -7.37
CA LEU A 101 11.85 -4.70 -7.18
C LEU A 101 10.73 -5.50 -7.87
N PHE A 102 9.54 -4.92 -8.01
CA PHE A 102 8.35 -5.58 -8.58
C PHE A 102 7.96 -5.03 -9.95
N ASP A 103 8.76 -4.12 -10.53
CA ASP A 103 8.47 -3.53 -11.83
C ASP A 103 8.61 -4.56 -12.97
N GLY A 104 7.88 -4.33 -14.05
CA GLY A 104 7.83 -5.20 -15.22
C GLY A 104 7.08 -4.53 -16.37
N PRO A 105 6.78 -5.24 -17.46
CA PRO A 105 6.17 -4.65 -18.64
C PRO A 105 4.66 -4.35 -18.51
N GLU A 106 3.97 -4.99 -17.57
CA GLU A 106 2.54 -4.81 -17.35
C GLU A 106 2.23 -3.60 -16.48
N ASP A 107 0.95 -3.28 -16.33
CA ASP A 107 0.47 -2.21 -15.46
C ASP A 107 0.92 -2.47 -14.01
N PHE A 108 1.27 -1.42 -13.27
CA PHE A 108 1.81 -1.57 -11.92
C PHE A 108 0.80 -2.23 -10.97
N GLU A 109 -0.49 -2.04 -11.19
CA GLU A 109 -1.57 -2.66 -10.44
C GLU A 109 -1.54 -4.19 -10.59
N GLN A 110 -1.33 -4.68 -11.81
CA GLN A 110 -1.22 -6.12 -12.09
C GLN A 110 0.06 -6.72 -11.50
N LEU A 111 1.16 -5.98 -11.61
CA LEU A 111 2.45 -6.39 -11.02
C LEU A 111 2.36 -6.47 -9.50
N GLY A 112 1.77 -5.45 -8.87
CA GLY A 112 1.52 -5.39 -7.44
C GLY A 112 0.60 -6.51 -6.95
N ALA A 113 -0.51 -6.76 -7.66
CA ALA A 113 -1.44 -7.83 -7.36
C ALA A 113 -0.77 -9.22 -7.36
N ARG A 114 0.06 -9.50 -8.38
CA ARG A 114 0.82 -10.76 -8.44
C ARG A 114 1.86 -10.88 -7.34
N ALA A 115 2.56 -9.79 -7.04
CA ALA A 115 3.55 -9.77 -5.96
C ALA A 115 2.90 -9.99 -4.59
N ALA A 116 1.77 -9.32 -4.32
CA ALA A 116 0.99 -9.48 -3.10
C ALA A 116 0.46 -10.92 -2.94
N LYS A 117 -0.15 -11.46 -4.01
CA LYS A 117 -0.65 -12.84 -4.01
C LYS A 117 0.46 -13.84 -3.71
N ARG A 118 1.62 -13.68 -4.35
CA ARG A 118 2.77 -14.54 -4.12
C ARG A 118 3.27 -14.44 -2.68
N PHE A 119 3.49 -13.23 -2.18
CA PHE A 119 3.92 -13.00 -0.80
C PHE A 119 2.97 -13.68 0.21
N LEU A 120 1.66 -13.42 0.11
CA LEU A 120 0.67 -14.00 1.02
C LEU A 120 0.62 -15.53 0.94
N SER A 121 0.80 -16.08 -0.25
CA SER A 121 0.86 -17.54 -0.45
C SER A 121 2.11 -18.15 0.17
N ASP A 122 3.27 -17.52 -0.04
CA ASP A 122 4.56 -17.99 0.49
C ASP A 122 4.60 -17.93 2.02
N GLU A 123 3.92 -16.94 2.64
CA GLU A 123 3.76 -16.79 4.09
C GLU A 123 2.61 -17.64 4.69
N GLY A 124 1.89 -18.42 3.87
CA GLY A 124 0.82 -19.30 4.33
C GLY A 124 -0.54 -18.64 4.56
N HIS A 125 -0.71 -17.38 4.11
CA HIS A 125 -1.97 -16.62 4.23
C HIS A 125 -2.86 -16.79 3.00
N TRP A 126 -3.08 -18.02 2.56
CA TRP A 126 -3.79 -18.38 1.32
C TRP A 126 -5.17 -17.77 1.17
N HIS A 127 -5.91 -17.65 2.29
CA HIS A 127 -7.27 -17.13 2.31
C HIS A 127 -7.35 -15.65 1.94
N LEU A 128 -6.26 -14.90 2.11
CA LEU A 128 -6.16 -13.47 1.76
C LEU A 128 -5.61 -13.25 0.34
N ALA A 129 -4.91 -14.24 -0.22
CA ALA A 129 -4.13 -14.06 -1.46
C ALA A 129 -4.99 -13.61 -2.64
N ASP A 130 -6.12 -14.26 -2.89
CA ASP A 130 -7.01 -13.90 -4.00
C ASP A 130 -7.82 -12.61 -3.75
N PRO A 131 -8.48 -12.41 -2.60
CA PRO A 131 -9.23 -11.17 -2.37
C PRO A 131 -8.33 -9.92 -2.34
N VAL A 132 -7.14 -10.00 -1.76
CA VAL A 132 -6.17 -8.89 -1.75
C VAL A 132 -5.68 -8.59 -3.17
N ALA A 133 -5.27 -9.60 -3.94
CA ALA A 133 -4.83 -9.40 -5.31
C ALA A 133 -5.93 -8.78 -6.19
N ALA A 134 -7.17 -9.26 -6.06
CA ALA A 134 -8.31 -8.73 -6.82
C ALA A 134 -8.58 -7.26 -6.48
N ALA A 135 -8.44 -6.85 -5.22
CA ALA A 135 -8.58 -5.46 -4.83
C ALA A 135 -7.47 -4.58 -5.42
N ILE A 136 -6.23 -5.05 -5.37
CA ILE A 136 -5.06 -4.32 -5.87
C ILE A 136 -5.13 -4.14 -7.38
N GLU A 137 -5.51 -5.18 -8.13
CA GLU A 137 -5.49 -5.18 -9.59
C GLU A 137 -6.33 -4.07 -10.22
N ILE A 138 -7.40 -3.64 -9.55
CA ILE A 138 -8.35 -2.67 -10.12
C ILE A 138 -8.44 -1.36 -9.33
N HIS A 139 -7.61 -1.14 -8.29
CA HIS A 139 -7.78 -0.02 -7.35
C HIS A 139 -7.71 1.38 -7.98
N THR A 140 -7.07 1.53 -9.14
CA THR A 140 -6.99 2.82 -9.87
C THR A 140 -8.09 3.01 -10.90
N GLN A 141 -8.92 1.99 -11.18
CA GLN A 141 -10.01 2.13 -12.15
C GLN A 141 -11.14 2.99 -11.57
N LEU A 142 -11.74 3.85 -12.41
CA LEU A 142 -12.76 4.83 -11.95
C LEU A 142 -14.01 4.14 -11.37
N GLU A 143 -14.37 3.00 -11.91
CA GLU A 143 -15.57 2.24 -11.53
C GLU A 143 -15.38 1.49 -10.20
N THR A 144 -14.15 1.28 -9.74
CA THR A 144 -13.83 0.48 -8.55
C THR A 144 -14.45 1.05 -7.28
N ALA A 145 -14.67 2.38 -7.20
CA ALA A 145 -15.38 3.00 -6.09
C ALA A 145 -16.84 2.50 -5.92
N ASN A 146 -17.40 1.82 -6.92
CA ASN A 146 -18.73 1.24 -6.93
C ASN A 146 -18.70 -0.31 -6.94
N ASP A 147 -17.54 -0.92 -6.69
CA ASP A 147 -17.44 -2.40 -6.64
C ASP A 147 -18.34 -2.94 -5.50
N PRO A 148 -19.07 -4.03 -5.72
CA PRO A 148 -19.94 -4.60 -4.69
C PRO A 148 -19.19 -5.19 -3.49
N ARG A 149 -17.89 -5.43 -3.61
CA ARG A 149 -17.02 -5.87 -2.53
C ARG A 149 -16.51 -4.63 -1.77
N PRO A 150 -16.92 -4.42 -0.52
CA PRO A 150 -16.59 -3.19 0.20
C PRO A 150 -15.07 -2.98 0.36
N GLU A 151 -14.28 -4.05 0.61
CA GLU A 151 -12.83 -3.96 0.74
C GLU A 151 -12.15 -3.46 -0.55
N VAL A 152 -12.68 -3.84 -1.71
CA VAL A 152 -12.18 -3.39 -3.02
C VAL A 152 -12.53 -1.91 -3.24
N ALA A 153 -13.79 -1.54 -3.04
CA ALA A 153 -14.27 -0.16 -3.21
C ALA A 153 -13.53 0.79 -2.27
N TYR A 154 -13.39 0.42 -0.99
CA TYR A 154 -12.81 1.31 0.02
C TYR A 154 -11.28 1.33 0.02
N LEU A 155 -10.61 0.37 -0.58
CA LEU A 155 -9.21 0.51 -0.97
C LEU A 155 -9.03 1.67 -1.98
N ALA A 156 -9.76 1.63 -3.10
CA ALA A 156 -9.69 2.66 -4.14
C ALA A 156 -10.08 4.04 -3.61
N ILE A 157 -11.17 4.12 -2.83
CA ILE A 157 -11.65 5.35 -2.20
C ILE A 157 -10.62 5.91 -1.21
N GLY A 158 -10.01 5.06 -0.38
CA GLY A 158 -9.00 5.46 0.60
C GLY A 158 -7.72 5.97 -0.06
N ALA A 159 -7.24 5.28 -1.09
CA ALA A 159 -6.06 5.69 -1.87
C ALA A 159 -6.31 7.05 -2.53
N LEU A 160 -7.44 7.23 -3.20
CA LEU A 160 -7.81 8.49 -3.83
C LEU A 160 -7.96 9.63 -2.80
N CYS A 161 -8.55 9.33 -1.63
CA CYS A 161 -8.68 10.29 -0.54
C CYS A 161 -7.32 10.77 -0.06
N ASP A 162 -6.38 9.85 0.21
CA ASP A 162 -5.04 10.24 0.67
C ASP A 162 -4.26 10.98 -0.41
N VAL A 163 -4.32 10.57 -1.67
CA VAL A 163 -3.53 11.16 -2.75
C VAL A 163 -4.04 12.54 -3.17
N THR A 164 -5.36 12.72 -3.29
CA THR A 164 -5.95 13.93 -3.87
C THR A 164 -6.77 14.77 -2.90
N GLY A 165 -7.10 14.22 -1.73
CA GLY A 165 -8.04 14.85 -0.80
C GLY A 165 -9.52 14.64 -1.16
N ALA A 166 -9.83 13.77 -2.11
CA ALA A 166 -11.20 13.45 -2.44
C ALA A 166 -11.96 12.94 -1.21
N ARG A 167 -13.18 13.45 -1.00
CA ARG A 167 -14.05 13.09 0.16
C ARG A 167 -13.54 13.54 1.53
N LEU A 168 -12.50 14.37 1.64
CA LEU A 168 -12.07 14.92 2.94
C LEU A 168 -13.13 15.77 3.61
N ASP A 169 -14.02 16.39 2.85
CA ASP A 169 -15.20 17.12 3.33
C ASP A 169 -16.16 16.25 4.15
N GLN A 170 -16.04 14.94 4.04
CA GLN A 170 -16.81 14.00 4.86
C GLN A 170 -16.25 13.81 6.27
N PHE A 171 -15.06 14.29 6.58
CA PHE A 171 -14.45 14.17 7.89
C PHE A 171 -14.50 15.49 8.68
N ALA A 172 -14.61 15.37 9.99
CA ALA A 172 -14.30 16.50 10.85
C ALA A 172 -12.79 16.83 10.73
N PRO A 173 -12.39 18.11 10.68
CA PRO A 173 -10.98 18.51 10.54
C PRO A 173 -10.05 17.83 11.54
N ARG A 174 -10.51 17.62 12.77
CA ARG A 174 -9.76 16.93 13.83
C ARG A 174 -9.37 15.50 13.45
N VAL A 175 -10.25 14.73 12.79
CA VAL A 175 -9.97 13.36 12.37
C VAL A 175 -8.84 13.33 11.35
N ILE A 176 -8.86 14.26 10.40
CA ILE A 176 -7.79 14.40 9.40
C ILE A 176 -6.46 14.74 10.08
N GLN A 177 -6.49 15.69 11.03
CA GLN A 177 -5.31 16.12 11.78
C GLN A 177 -4.71 14.96 12.58
N GLU A 178 -5.53 14.16 13.27
CA GLU A 178 -5.09 13.00 14.05
C GLU A 178 -4.40 11.96 13.15
N ILE A 179 -4.99 11.61 12.01
CA ILE A 179 -4.40 10.65 11.06
C ILE A 179 -3.06 11.18 10.51
N VAL A 180 -3.01 12.45 10.11
CA VAL A 180 -1.79 13.04 9.52
C VAL A 180 -0.70 13.28 10.58
N ALA A 181 -1.05 13.54 11.84
CA ALA A 181 -0.08 13.65 12.93
C ALA A 181 0.56 12.29 13.25
N GLU A 182 -0.22 11.21 13.22
CA GLU A 182 0.26 9.86 13.46
C GLU A 182 1.07 9.29 12.28
N TYR A 183 0.63 9.57 11.06
CA TYR A 183 1.27 9.17 9.81
C TYR A 183 1.59 10.39 8.95
N PRO A 184 2.69 11.11 9.21
CA PRO A 184 3.02 12.36 8.52
C PRO A 184 3.13 12.20 7.01
N ARG A 185 2.77 13.29 6.30
CA ARG A 185 2.70 13.31 4.83
C ARG A 185 3.94 13.87 4.13
N GLU A 186 4.98 14.19 4.89
CA GLU A 186 6.22 14.77 4.34
C GLU A 186 6.74 13.96 3.15
N GLY A 187 6.94 14.64 2.03
CA GLY A 187 7.41 14.04 0.79
C GLY A 187 6.38 13.18 0.02
N THR A 188 5.16 12.99 0.53
CA THR A 188 4.16 12.12 -0.15
C THR A 188 3.80 12.66 -1.52
N LYS A 189 3.55 13.98 -1.67
CA LYS A 189 3.17 14.58 -2.96
C LYS A 189 4.25 14.39 -4.02
N ASP A 190 5.49 14.66 -3.66
CA ASP A 190 6.62 14.54 -4.58
C ASP A 190 6.88 13.08 -4.95
N LEU A 191 6.81 12.16 -3.98
CA LEU A 191 6.97 10.73 -4.22
C LEU A 191 5.92 10.21 -5.21
N ILE A 192 4.64 10.44 -4.94
CA ILE A 192 3.54 9.95 -5.78
C ILE A 192 3.62 10.55 -7.19
N VAL A 193 3.88 11.86 -7.32
CA VAL A 193 4.04 12.51 -8.63
C VAL A 193 5.22 11.90 -9.41
N ALA A 194 6.35 11.66 -8.75
CA ALA A 194 7.53 11.07 -9.38
C ALA A 194 7.27 9.63 -9.85
N LEU A 195 6.64 8.80 -9.01
CA LEU A 195 6.33 7.42 -9.34
C LEU A 195 5.32 7.31 -10.50
N ILE A 196 4.25 8.10 -10.48
CA ILE A 196 3.26 8.15 -11.56
C ILE A 196 3.91 8.65 -12.86
N ALA A 197 4.70 9.71 -12.82
CA ALA A 197 5.40 10.23 -13.98
C ALA A 197 6.35 9.18 -14.59
N ARG A 198 7.06 8.44 -13.75
CA ARG A 198 7.92 7.32 -14.18
C ARG A 198 7.09 6.25 -14.89
N GLN A 199 5.98 5.80 -14.31
CA GLN A 199 5.11 4.76 -14.92
C GLN A 199 4.57 5.21 -16.27
N ILE A 200 4.10 6.45 -16.39
CA ILE A 200 3.62 7.00 -17.66
C ILE A 200 4.73 7.01 -18.71
N ALA A 201 5.94 7.42 -18.34
CA ALA A 201 7.08 7.51 -19.27
C ALA A 201 7.52 6.13 -19.79
N ILE A 202 7.57 5.12 -18.94
CA ILE A 202 8.03 3.78 -19.32
C ILE A 202 6.90 2.88 -19.84
N LYS A 203 5.64 3.18 -19.51
CA LYS A 203 4.45 2.39 -19.90
C LYS A 203 3.35 3.29 -20.47
N PRO A 204 3.53 3.88 -21.67
CA PRO A 204 2.61 4.88 -22.20
C PRO A 204 1.21 4.32 -22.57
N GLN A 205 1.04 3.01 -22.55
CA GLN A 205 -0.25 2.33 -22.79
C GLN A 205 -0.92 1.83 -21.50
N SER A 206 -0.30 2.08 -20.33
CA SER A 206 -0.81 1.64 -19.03
C SER A 206 -2.11 2.32 -18.63
N ASN A 207 -2.81 1.75 -17.65
CA ASN A 207 -4.02 2.35 -17.10
C ASN A 207 -3.76 3.75 -16.56
N ILE A 208 -2.68 3.94 -15.78
CA ILE A 208 -2.34 5.27 -15.24
C ILE A 208 -2.01 6.29 -16.35
N ALA A 209 -1.41 5.88 -17.47
CA ALA A 209 -1.18 6.74 -18.61
C ALA A 209 -2.50 7.16 -19.29
N ARG A 210 -3.47 6.24 -19.41
CA ARG A 210 -4.82 6.56 -19.92
C ARG A 210 -5.58 7.52 -18.99
N ILE A 211 -5.46 7.36 -17.68
CA ILE A 211 -6.03 8.30 -16.71
C ILE A 211 -5.38 9.67 -16.88
N ALA A 212 -4.04 9.73 -16.92
CA ALA A 212 -3.29 10.98 -17.05
C ALA A 212 -3.54 11.72 -18.39
N SER A 213 -3.97 11.01 -19.44
CA SER A 213 -4.39 11.65 -20.69
C SER A 213 -5.71 12.42 -20.59
N ARG A 214 -6.49 12.20 -19.53
CA ARG A 214 -7.82 12.80 -19.29
C ARG A 214 -7.84 13.77 -18.12
N VAL A 215 -6.96 13.55 -17.15
CA VAL A 215 -6.89 14.32 -15.90
C VAL A 215 -5.44 14.64 -15.60
N ASP A 216 -5.15 15.90 -15.24
CA ASP A 216 -3.83 16.25 -14.71
C ASP A 216 -3.65 15.67 -13.31
N VAL A 217 -3.18 14.41 -13.27
CA VAL A 217 -2.97 13.66 -12.02
C VAL A 217 -1.93 14.36 -11.15
N ALA A 218 -0.87 14.93 -11.74
CA ALA A 218 0.17 15.62 -10.99
C ALA A 218 -0.39 16.89 -10.31
N ALA A 219 -1.21 17.67 -11.02
CA ALA A 219 -1.89 18.81 -10.42
C ALA A 219 -2.88 18.41 -9.34
N ALA A 220 -3.65 17.32 -9.53
CA ALA A 220 -4.58 16.81 -8.52
C ALA A 220 -3.84 16.43 -7.22
N VAL A 221 -2.70 15.74 -7.32
CA VAL A 221 -1.86 15.38 -6.18
C VAL A 221 -1.27 16.62 -5.49
N ARG A 222 -0.68 17.54 -6.25
CA ARG A 222 -0.06 18.76 -5.68
C ARG A 222 -1.06 19.68 -5.00
N ASN A 223 -2.29 19.76 -5.53
CA ASN A 223 -3.36 20.60 -5.00
C ASN A 223 -4.16 19.91 -3.88
N ALA A 224 -3.82 18.67 -3.51
CA ALA A 224 -4.45 17.99 -2.37
C ALA A 224 -4.39 18.88 -1.13
N PRO A 225 -5.50 19.09 -0.39
CA PRO A 225 -5.61 20.07 0.69
C PRO A 225 -4.96 19.59 2.00
N PHE A 226 -3.80 18.98 1.89
CA PHE A 226 -2.96 18.59 3.00
C PHE A 226 -1.72 19.47 3.05
N ALA A 227 -1.25 19.75 4.26
CA ALA A 227 0.08 20.31 4.47
C ALA A 227 1.15 19.23 4.19
N GLY A 228 2.23 19.59 3.53
CA GLY A 228 3.41 18.72 3.33
C GLY A 228 3.68 18.35 1.92
#